data_eca0eee9bdf694e15f37c0b9ab1d9494
#
_entry.id   eca0eee9bdf694e15f37c0b9ab1d9494
#
_cell.length_a   1.000
_cell.length_b   1.000
_cell.length_c   1.000
_cell.angle_alpha   90.00
_cell.angle_beta   90.00
_cell.angle_gamma   90.00
#
_symmetry.space_group_name_H-M   'P 1'
#
loop_
_entity.id
_entity.type
_entity.pdbx_description
1 polymer ?
#
loop_
_entity_poly.entity_id
_entity_poly.type
_entity_poly.pdbx_seq_one_letter_code
_entity_poly.pdbx_strand_id
1 'polypeptide(L)'
;MKKLLFGVLMLSFLSACNSDNVSNQSEESGNNTATPTGSALQRGCASEEIRKIALQNSPELRQKYSELESKTEKFVNDLKLGKVLSDGTVEIPVVVNVLYRTSSENISASRIAEQIAVLNADYGGTNSDAANIPTAFQSLKAGDVKVRFRLANTVRKSTTKTSWSTNDAMKRSSSGGIDATSPSNYLNIWVVGNMGQILGYATFPESSGLWNDGVVIAASYFGKTGASAPFNKGRTATHEVGHYLNLRHIWGDANCGNDLVSDTPTQTGPNYGTPSYPLYNTCGGVQRSVMFMNYMDYVDDAAMFMFSAGQKTRMQSVVASSGARSGLRLY
;
A
#
# COMPACT_ATOMS: atom_id res chain seq x y z
N MET A 1 -6.16 63.69 -31.63
CA MET A 1 -6.90 63.92 -32.91
C MET A 1 -6.94 62.58 -33.65
N LYS A 2 -8.09 62.28 -34.19
CA LYS A 2 -8.52 61.21 -35.11
C LYS A 2 -8.83 59.84 -34.46
N LYS A 3 -10.15 59.70 -34.24
CA LYS A 3 -10.96 58.46 -34.14
C LYS A 3 -10.99 57.81 -35.55
N LEU A 4 -11.05 56.46 -35.60
CA LEU A 4 -11.82 55.76 -36.62
C LEU A 4 -12.40 54.49 -36.03
N LEU A 5 -13.72 54.40 -36.06
CA LEU A 5 -14.59 53.21 -35.94
C LEU A 5 -14.64 52.48 -37.31
N PHE A 6 -14.90 51.17 -37.25
CA PHE A 6 -15.66 50.32 -38.18
C PHE A 6 -15.36 48.89 -37.83
N GLY A 7 -16.24 47.91 -37.67
CA GLY A 7 -17.62 47.77 -38.07
C GLY A 7 -17.93 46.27 -37.90
N VAL A 8 -19.10 45.98 -37.39
CA VAL A 8 -19.69 44.67 -37.17
C VAL A 8 -19.93 43.93 -38.47
N LEU A 9 -19.69 42.62 -38.52
CA LEU A 9 -20.43 41.73 -39.39
C LEU A 9 -20.73 40.37 -38.73
N MET A 10 -22.00 40.20 -38.33
CA MET A 10 -22.64 38.92 -38.04
C MET A 10 -22.86 38.16 -39.35
N LEU A 11 -22.59 36.87 -39.37
CA LEU A 11 -23.24 35.97 -40.32
C LEU A 11 -23.65 34.69 -39.57
N SER A 12 -24.97 34.58 -39.40
CA SER A 12 -25.72 33.40 -38.99
C SER A 12 -25.92 32.49 -40.23
N PHE A 13 -25.65 31.19 -40.07
CA PHE A 13 -26.22 30.19 -40.96
C PHE A 13 -26.94 29.13 -40.13
N LEU A 14 -28.25 29.09 -40.30
CA LEU A 14 -29.19 28.04 -40.02
C LEU A 14 -29.27 27.07 -41.22
N SER A 15 -29.26 25.79 -40.98
CA SER A 15 -30.00 24.75 -41.79
C SER A 15 -29.84 23.45 -41.06
N ALA A 16 -30.84 22.91 -40.57
CA ALA A 16 -32.08 22.26 -41.03
C ALA A 16 -31.92 20.75 -41.10
N CYS A 17 -32.88 20.12 -40.41
CA CYS A 17 -33.15 18.68 -40.27
C CYS A 17 -33.19 17.92 -41.59
N ASN A 18 -32.81 16.64 -41.53
CA ASN A 18 -33.55 15.64 -42.26
C ASN A 18 -33.68 14.33 -41.45
N SER A 19 -34.92 13.94 -41.23
CA SER A 19 -35.34 12.66 -40.68
C SER A 19 -35.64 11.73 -41.87
N ASP A 20 -35.14 10.51 -41.80
CA ASP A 20 -35.71 9.41 -42.54
C ASP A 20 -35.88 8.18 -41.66
N ASN A 21 -37.15 7.78 -41.55
CA ASN A 21 -37.63 6.54 -40.95
C ASN A 21 -37.39 5.35 -41.87
N VAL A 22 -36.97 4.21 -41.35
CA VAL A 22 -37.40 2.90 -41.86
C VAL A 22 -37.46 1.86 -40.74
N SER A 23 -38.71 1.44 -40.49
CA SER A 23 -39.28 0.14 -40.14
C SER A 23 -38.68 -0.81 -39.13
N ASN A 24 -39.50 -1.08 -38.13
CA ASN A 24 -39.75 -2.28 -37.31
C ASN A 24 -39.20 -3.63 -37.82
N GLN A 25 -38.48 -4.33 -36.95
CA GLN A 25 -38.82 -5.75 -36.67
C GLN A 25 -38.71 -6.01 -35.17
N SER A 26 -39.81 -6.52 -34.64
CA SER A 26 -40.00 -7.04 -33.30
C SER A 26 -39.34 -8.41 -33.17
N GLU A 27 -38.42 -8.59 -32.20
CA GLU A 27 -38.21 -9.90 -31.58
C GLU A 27 -38.19 -9.74 -30.07
N GLU A 28 -39.12 -10.40 -29.42
CA GLU A 28 -39.19 -10.63 -27.99
C GLU A 28 -37.95 -11.39 -27.53
N SER A 29 -37.26 -10.91 -26.54
CA SER A 29 -36.44 -11.77 -25.69
C SER A 29 -36.24 -11.15 -24.31
N GLY A 30 -36.81 -11.81 -23.33
CA GLY A 30 -36.27 -12.04 -22.01
C GLY A 30 -35.87 -10.83 -21.19
N ASN A 31 -36.78 -10.35 -20.37
CA ASN A 31 -36.51 -9.45 -19.25
C ASN A 31 -35.60 -10.12 -18.23
N ASN A 32 -34.27 -9.94 -18.36
CA ASN A 32 -33.32 -10.17 -17.29
C ASN A 32 -32.93 -8.80 -16.73
N THR A 33 -33.64 -8.33 -15.74
CA THR A 33 -33.20 -7.30 -14.81
C THR A 33 -32.00 -7.85 -14.05
N ALA A 34 -30.81 -7.75 -14.64
CA ALA A 34 -29.60 -7.84 -13.89
C ALA A 34 -29.52 -6.60 -12.98
N THR A 35 -29.80 -6.80 -11.70
CA THR A 35 -29.45 -5.87 -10.64
C THR A 35 -27.98 -5.50 -10.85
N PRO A 36 -27.58 -4.21 -10.86
CA PRO A 36 -26.18 -3.86 -10.93
C PRO A 36 -25.50 -4.47 -9.71
N THR A 37 -24.75 -5.54 -9.91
CA THR A 37 -23.85 -6.09 -8.90
C THR A 37 -22.88 -4.97 -8.56
N GLY A 38 -23.01 -4.41 -7.36
CA GLY A 38 -22.10 -3.42 -6.84
C GLY A 38 -20.66 -3.88 -7.09
N SER A 39 -19.84 -3.02 -7.67
CA SER A 39 -18.42 -3.29 -7.90
C SER A 39 -17.83 -3.81 -6.60
N ALA A 40 -17.27 -5.02 -6.62
CA ALA A 40 -16.64 -5.60 -5.44
C ALA A 40 -15.57 -4.62 -4.92
N LEU A 41 -15.53 -4.45 -3.61
CA LEU A 41 -14.53 -3.58 -2.98
C LEU A 41 -13.13 -4.10 -3.33
N GLN A 42 -12.32 -3.23 -3.94
CA GLN A 42 -10.94 -3.54 -4.32
C GLN A 42 -9.97 -2.88 -3.35
N ARG A 43 -8.79 -3.50 -3.16
CA ARG A 43 -7.71 -2.90 -2.38
C ARG A 43 -7.23 -1.63 -3.06
N GLY A 44 -7.12 -0.53 -2.29
CA GLY A 44 -6.51 0.72 -2.71
C GLY A 44 -5.40 1.10 -1.72
N CYS A 45 -4.18 1.27 -2.23
CA CYS A 45 -3.03 1.81 -1.52
C CYS A 45 -2.56 3.08 -2.24
N ALA A 46 -2.25 4.13 -1.49
CA ALA A 46 -1.82 5.40 -2.05
C ALA A 46 -0.31 5.66 -1.89
N SER A 47 0.46 4.70 -1.36
CA SER A 47 1.87 4.87 -1.00
C SER A 47 2.74 5.34 -2.16
N GLU A 48 2.67 4.67 -3.32
CA GLU A 48 3.50 5.03 -4.50
C GLU A 48 3.05 6.35 -5.14
N GLU A 49 1.76 6.65 -5.16
CA GLU A 49 1.27 7.93 -5.68
C GLU A 49 1.76 9.10 -4.83
N ILE A 50 1.62 9.00 -3.50
CA ILE A 50 2.13 10.01 -2.56
C ILE A 50 3.64 10.16 -2.71
N ARG A 51 4.37 9.05 -2.82
CA ARG A 51 5.81 9.05 -3.04
C ARG A 51 6.20 9.77 -4.32
N LYS A 52 5.56 9.45 -5.45
CA LYS A 52 5.82 10.12 -6.74
C LYS A 52 5.67 11.63 -6.62
N ILE A 53 4.58 12.10 -6.02
CA ILE A 53 4.32 13.51 -5.78
C ILE A 53 5.41 14.13 -4.89
N ALA A 54 5.80 13.47 -3.80
CA ALA A 54 6.84 13.95 -2.88
C ALA A 54 8.20 14.06 -3.57
N LEU A 55 8.59 13.06 -4.36
CA LEU A 55 9.84 13.07 -5.13
C LEU A 55 9.83 14.12 -6.24
N GLN A 56 8.70 14.37 -6.90
CA GLN A 56 8.58 15.43 -7.90
C GLN A 56 8.81 16.81 -7.28
N ASN A 57 8.30 17.05 -6.08
CA ASN A 57 8.32 18.34 -5.42
C ASN A 57 9.56 18.62 -4.55
N SER A 58 10.38 17.59 -4.23
CA SER A 58 11.55 17.74 -3.35
C SER A 58 12.82 17.15 -3.94
N PRO A 59 13.78 18.02 -4.38
CA PRO A 59 15.13 17.57 -4.77
C PRO A 59 15.85 16.81 -3.66
N GLU A 60 15.67 17.23 -2.40
CA GLU A 60 16.26 16.57 -1.24
C GLU A 60 15.76 15.14 -1.07
N LEU A 61 14.45 14.91 -1.22
CA LEU A 61 13.89 13.56 -1.15
C LEU A 61 14.38 12.69 -2.33
N ARG A 62 14.55 13.26 -3.52
CA ARG A 62 15.14 12.54 -4.66
C ARG A 62 16.57 12.09 -4.37
N GLN A 63 17.37 12.95 -3.75
CA GLN A 63 18.73 12.59 -3.35
C GLN A 63 18.71 11.48 -2.30
N LYS A 64 17.94 11.62 -1.23
CA LYS A 64 17.78 10.59 -0.19
C LYS A 64 17.30 9.26 -0.78
N TYR A 65 16.38 9.29 -1.73
CA TYR A 65 15.93 8.09 -2.43
C TYR A 65 17.06 7.42 -3.23
N SER A 66 17.84 8.20 -3.98
CA SER A 66 18.99 7.66 -4.72
C SER A 66 20.04 7.03 -3.79
N GLU A 67 20.34 7.68 -2.68
CA GLU A 67 21.24 7.16 -1.66
C GLU A 67 20.70 5.88 -0.99
N LEU A 68 19.39 5.84 -0.70
CA LEU A 68 18.71 4.68 -0.14
C LEU A 68 18.84 3.47 -1.07
N GLU A 69 18.53 3.64 -2.36
CA GLU A 69 18.60 2.54 -3.33
C GLU A 69 20.04 2.05 -3.51
N SER A 70 21.01 2.95 -3.60
CA SER A 70 22.43 2.59 -3.67
C SER A 70 22.90 1.80 -2.45
N LYS A 71 22.52 2.22 -1.25
CA LYS A 71 22.83 1.48 0.00
C LYS A 71 22.12 0.12 0.04
N THR A 72 20.87 0.06 -0.41
CA THR A 72 20.10 -1.19 -0.47
C THR A 72 20.74 -2.18 -1.43
N GLU A 73 21.11 -1.74 -2.63
CA GLU A 73 21.79 -2.57 -3.62
C GLU A 73 23.14 -3.09 -3.09
N LYS A 74 23.93 -2.20 -2.47
CA LYS A 74 25.17 -2.59 -1.84
C LYS A 74 24.96 -3.64 -0.75
N PHE A 75 23.99 -3.47 0.13
CA PHE A 75 23.67 -4.44 1.20
C PHE A 75 23.28 -5.80 0.61
N VAL A 76 22.40 -5.82 -0.41
CA VAL A 76 21.97 -7.06 -1.10
C VAL A 76 23.18 -7.79 -1.70
N ASN A 77 24.09 -7.07 -2.34
CA ASN A 77 25.29 -7.65 -2.95
C ASN A 77 26.29 -8.14 -1.89
N ASP A 78 26.53 -7.38 -0.83
CA ASP A 78 27.43 -7.77 0.25
C ASP A 78 26.90 -9.01 1.00
N LEU A 79 25.57 -9.13 1.16
CA LEU A 79 24.95 -10.34 1.73
C LEU A 79 25.16 -11.56 0.84
N LYS A 80 24.96 -11.45 -0.47
CA LYS A 80 25.21 -12.52 -1.46
C LYS A 80 26.68 -12.98 -1.44
N LEU A 81 27.62 -12.07 -1.17
CA LEU A 81 29.04 -12.34 -1.08
C LEU A 81 29.48 -12.83 0.31
N GLY A 82 28.56 -13.00 1.25
CA GLY A 82 28.85 -13.39 2.64
C GLY A 82 29.62 -12.35 3.45
N LYS A 83 29.66 -11.10 3.01
CA LYS A 83 30.36 -10.00 3.68
C LYS A 83 29.57 -9.35 4.81
N VAL A 84 28.24 -9.51 4.79
CA VAL A 84 27.34 -9.05 5.83
C VAL A 84 26.64 -10.27 6.39
N LEU A 85 26.80 -10.51 7.67
CA LEU A 85 26.02 -11.52 8.38
C LEU A 85 24.62 -10.93 8.64
N SER A 86 23.59 -11.75 8.46
CA SER A 86 22.23 -11.39 8.87
C SER A 86 22.28 -11.08 10.36
N ASP A 87 22.11 -9.80 10.71
CA ASP A 87 21.93 -9.38 12.09
C ASP A 87 20.80 -10.16 12.76
N GLY A 88 20.79 -10.23 14.08
CA GLY A 88 19.70 -10.85 14.83
C GLY A 88 18.34 -10.21 14.52
N THR A 89 17.30 -10.70 15.15
CA THR A 89 15.94 -10.14 15.00
C THR A 89 15.91 -8.70 15.49
N VAL A 90 15.37 -7.79 14.67
CA VAL A 90 15.16 -6.39 15.00
C VAL A 90 13.74 -6.24 15.55
N GLU A 91 13.58 -5.69 16.75
CA GLU A 91 12.29 -5.33 17.32
C GLU A 91 12.02 -3.84 17.08
N ILE A 92 10.91 -3.54 16.39
CA ILE A 92 10.45 -2.19 16.09
C ILE A 92 9.36 -1.80 17.09
N PRO A 93 9.57 -0.75 17.89
CA PRO A 93 8.52 -0.23 18.77
C PRO A 93 7.48 0.54 17.96
N VAL A 94 6.20 0.26 18.22
CA VAL A 94 5.05 0.80 17.49
C VAL A 94 4.24 1.72 18.39
N VAL A 95 3.93 2.92 17.90
CA VAL A 95 2.93 3.81 18.49
C VAL A 95 1.69 3.82 17.60
N VAL A 96 0.53 3.48 18.17
CA VAL A 96 -0.75 3.48 17.44
C VAL A 96 -1.54 4.74 17.82
N ASN A 97 -1.78 5.60 16.83
CA ASN A 97 -2.49 6.87 16.95
C ASN A 97 -3.93 6.69 16.44
N VAL A 98 -4.92 6.60 17.32
CA VAL A 98 -6.32 6.35 16.97
C VAL A 98 -7.09 7.67 16.91
N LEU A 99 -7.54 8.06 15.73
CA LEU A 99 -8.42 9.21 15.50
C LEU A 99 -9.83 8.71 15.23
N TYR A 100 -10.77 9.05 16.10
CA TYR A 100 -12.12 8.51 16.05
C TYR A 100 -13.21 9.59 16.19
N ARG A 101 -14.27 9.47 15.42
CA ARG A 101 -15.48 10.29 15.52
C ARG A 101 -16.61 9.54 16.21
N THR A 102 -16.67 8.23 16.03
CA THR A 102 -17.68 7.34 16.59
C THR A 102 -17.03 6.28 17.48
N SER A 103 -17.84 5.60 18.29
CA SER A 103 -17.36 4.48 19.11
C SER A 103 -16.81 3.33 18.29
N SER A 104 -17.36 3.08 17.10
CA SER A 104 -16.87 2.02 16.20
C SER A 104 -15.50 2.33 15.59
N GLU A 105 -15.16 3.62 15.40
CA GLU A 105 -13.84 4.05 14.95
C GLU A 105 -12.80 4.03 16.09
N ASN A 106 -13.26 4.09 17.36
CA ASN A 106 -12.39 3.98 18.53
C ASN A 106 -12.05 2.51 18.82
N ILE A 107 -11.26 1.94 17.92
CA ILE A 107 -10.90 0.52 17.97
C ILE A 107 -10.36 0.09 19.34
N SER A 108 -10.70 -1.12 19.78
CA SER A 108 -10.32 -1.63 21.10
C SER A 108 -8.82 -1.91 21.23
N ALA A 109 -8.33 -1.96 22.48
CA ALA A 109 -6.95 -2.38 22.75
C ALA A 109 -6.68 -3.82 22.28
N SER A 110 -7.67 -4.72 22.39
CA SER A 110 -7.56 -6.09 21.89
C SER A 110 -7.38 -6.13 20.37
N ARG A 111 -8.10 -5.29 19.63
CA ARG A 111 -7.96 -5.18 18.17
C ARG A 111 -6.58 -4.64 17.75
N ILE A 112 -6.01 -3.73 18.55
CA ILE A 112 -4.63 -3.27 18.35
C ILE A 112 -3.64 -4.42 18.59
N ALA A 113 -3.82 -5.17 19.68
CA ALA A 113 -2.97 -6.31 19.99
C ALA A 113 -3.06 -7.41 18.90
N GLU A 114 -4.26 -7.68 18.37
CA GLU A 114 -4.46 -8.56 17.22
C GLU A 114 -3.66 -8.10 15.99
N GLN A 115 -3.64 -6.80 15.69
CA GLN A 115 -2.87 -6.28 14.57
C GLN A 115 -1.36 -6.48 14.76
N ILE A 116 -0.85 -6.23 15.96
CA ILE A 116 0.57 -6.48 16.27
C ILE A 116 0.89 -7.97 16.14
N ALA A 117 -0.02 -8.85 16.59
CA ALA A 117 0.16 -10.29 16.43
C ALA A 117 0.16 -10.73 14.96
N VAL A 118 -0.70 -10.13 14.11
CA VAL A 118 -0.70 -10.38 12.65
C VAL A 118 0.62 -9.94 12.03
N LEU A 119 1.10 -8.74 12.31
CA LEU A 119 2.39 -8.27 11.82
C LEU A 119 3.53 -9.23 12.22
N ASN A 120 3.54 -9.69 13.49
CA ASN A 120 4.56 -10.61 13.95
C ASN A 120 4.46 -12.00 13.30
N ALA A 121 3.25 -12.48 13.00
CA ALA A 121 3.07 -13.75 12.30
C ALA A 121 3.50 -13.66 10.83
N ASP A 122 3.07 -12.63 10.13
CA ASP A 122 3.35 -12.44 8.70
C ASP A 122 4.84 -12.18 8.43
N TYR A 123 5.48 -11.29 9.21
CA TYR A 123 6.91 -11.01 9.11
C TYR A 123 7.78 -12.12 9.72
N GLY A 124 7.23 -12.88 10.64
CA GLY A 124 7.87 -14.07 11.22
C GLY A 124 7.78 -15.31 10.34
N GLY A 125 6.95 -15.29 9.29
CA GLY A 125 6.68 -16.46 8.46
C GLY A 125 5.97 -17.59 9.21
N THR A 126 5.20 -17.24 10.26
CA THR A 126 4.46 -18.20 11.11
C THR A 126 2.95 -18.08 10.96
N ASN A 127 2.49 -17.32 9.95
CA ASN A 127 1.07 -17.23 9.59
C ASN A 127 0.51 -18.60 9.18
N SER A 128 -0.66 -18.96 9.69
CA SER A 128 -1.24 -20.31 9.51
C SER A 128 -1.54 -20.67 8.05
N ASP A 129 -1.75 -19.69 7.20
CA ASP A 129 -2.01 -19.85 5.76
C ASP A 129 -0.73 -19.91 4.89
N ALA A 130 0.47 -19.85 5.47
CA ALA A 130 1.73 -20.12 4.75
C ALA A 130 1.79 -21.54 4.13
N ALA A 131 0.98 -22.46 4.63
CA ALA A 131 0.82 -23.78 4.04
C ALA A 131 0.20 -23.74 2.62
N ASN A 132 -0.52 -22.68 2.29
CA ASN A 132 -1.16 -22.48 0.98
C ASN A 132 -0.21 -21.95 -0.10
N ILE A 133 1.05 -21.63 0.24
CA ILE A 133 2.05 -21.19 -0.74
C ILE A 133 2.23 -22.29 -1.79
N PRO A 134 1.99 -22.02 -3.09
CA PRO A 134 2.18 -23.02 -4.14
C PRO A 134 3.61 -23.58 -4.17
N THR A 135 3.76 -24.85 -4.52
CA THR A 135 5.07 -25.54 -4.57
C THR A 135 6.09 -24.77 -5.40
N ALA A 136 5.68 -24.12 -6.49
CA ALA A 136 6.56 -23.32 -7.34
C ALA A 136 7.21 -22.13 -6.61
N PHE A 137 6.60 -21.63 -5.53
CA PHE A 137 7.10 -20.47 -4.77
C PHE A 137 7.64 -20.86 -3.38
N GLN A 138 7.59 -22.13 -2.99
CA GLN A 138 8.08 -22.59 -1.68
C GLN A 138 9.57 -22.29 -1.45
N SER A 139 10.41 -22.40 -2.49
CA SER A 139 11.83 -22.09 -2.42
C SER A 139 12.13 -20.58 -2.39
N LEU A 140 11.16 -19.75 -2.77
CA LEU A 140 11.30 -18.30 -2.83
C LEU A 140 10.76 -17.59 -1.59
N LYS A 141 10.05 -18.30 -0.70
CA LYS A 141 9.48 -17.68 0.50
C LYS A 141 10.54 -17.10 1.44
N ALA A 142 10.27 -15.95 2.01
CA ALA A 142 11.15 -15.26 2.95
C ALA A 142 11.46 -16.07 4.23
N GLY A 143 10.52 -16.94 4.62
CA GLY A 143 10.52 -17.48 5.97
C GLY A 143 10.45 -16.35 7.01
N ASP A 144 11.27 -16.42 8.04
CA ASP A 144 11.38 -15.35 9.04
C ASP A 144 12.15 -14.15 8.48
N VAL A 145 11.47 -12.99 8.35
CA VAL A 145 12.09 -11.71 7.91
C VAL A 145 13.06 -11.16 8.94
N LYS A 146 13.03 -11.65 10.18
CA LYS A 146 13.81 -11.14 11.31
C LYS A 146 13.45 -9.71 11.73
N VAL A 147 12.19 -9.34 11.54
CA VAL A 147 11.59 -8.11 12.04
C VAL A 147 10.41 -8.48 12.93
N ARG A 148 10.31 -7.84 14.06
CA ARG A 148 9.22 -7.99 15.04
C ARG A 148 8.68 -6.62 15.41
N PHE A 149 7.45 -6.60 15.89
CA PHE A 149 6.75 -5.38 16.27
C PHE A 149 6.28 -5.49 17.71
N ARG A 150 6.54 -4.45 18.51
CA ARG A 150 6.08 -4.36 19.88
C ARG A 150 5.29 -3.09 20.09
N LEU A 151 4.05 -3.21 20.56
CA LEU A 151 3.25 -2.04 20.93
C LEU A 151 3.96 -1.29 22.08
N ALA A 152 4.39 -0.07 21.81
CA ALA A 152 5.01 0.81 22.80
C ALA A 152 3.99 1.74 23.45
N ASN A 153 3.04 2.27 22.66
CA ASN A 153 2.01 3.19 23.17
C ASN A 153 0.77 3.22 22.27
N THR A 154 -0.35 3.67 22.82
CA THR A 154 -1.56 4.00 22.07
C THR A 154 -2.03 5.39 22.46
N VAL A 155 -2.10 6.30 21.48
CA VAL A 155 -2.64 7.65 21.64
C VAL A 155 -4.04 7.69 21.02
N ARG A 156 -5.01 8.28 21.72
CA ARG A 156 -6.40 8.35 21.25
C ARG A 156 -6.87 9.80 21.26
N LYS A 157 -7.52 10.21 20.17
CA LYS A 157 -8.09 11.56 20.05
C LYS A 157 -9.42 11.50 19.33
N SER A 158 -10.44 12.10 19.93
CA SER A 158 -11.72 12.31 19.24
C SER A 158 -11.58 13.41 18.19
N THR A 159 -12.36 13.29 17.11
CA THR A 159 -12.40 14.25 16.02
C THR A 159 -13.82 14.45 15.52
N THR A 160 -14.09 15.60 14.92
CA THR A 160 -15.36 15.89 14.23
C THR A 160 -15.27 15.57 12.71
N LYS A 161 -14.08 15.25 12.20
CA LYS A 161 -13.88 14.94 10.78
C LYS A 161 -14.58 13.65 10.39
N THR A 162 -15.32 13.69 9.29
CA THR A 162 -16.07 12.55 8.75
C THR A 162 -15.24 11.71 7.77
N SER A 163 -14.15 12.27 7.23
CA SER A 163 -13.24 11.60 6.32
C SER A 163 -11.83 12.19 6.39
N TRP A 164 -10.87 11.42 5.92
CA TRP A 164 -9.46 11.79 5.82
C TRP A 164 -8.97 11.50 4.40
N SER A 165 -8.24 12.44 3.83
CA SER A 165 -7.57 12.27 2.54
C SER A 165 -6.10 11.91 2.72
N THR A 166 -5.39 11.65 1.62
CA THR A 166 -3.97 11.27 1.59
C THR A 166 -3.01 12.47 1.72
N ASN A 167 -3.46 13.56 2.35
CA ASN A 167 -2.71 14.82 2.50
C ASN A 167 -1.99 14.95 3.85
N ASP A 168 -1.85 13.86 4.60
CA ASP A 168 -1.19 13.79 5.91
C ASP A 168 -1.80 14.68 7.03
N ALA A 169 -3.04 15.18 6.85
CA ALA A 169 -3.70 15.99 7.87
C ALA A 169 -3.89 15.24 9.19
N MET A 170 -4.09 13.91 9.16
CA MET A 170 -4.19 13.06 10.36
C MET A 170 -2.89 13.00 11.17
N LYS A 171 -1.75 13.34 10.54
CA LYS A 171 -0.42 13.33 11.16
C LYS A 171 -0.01 14.68 11.74
N ARG A 172 -0.94 15.65 11.80
CA ARG A 172 -0.70 17.00 12.36
C ARG A 172 -1.77 17.40 13.36
N SER A 173 -1.37 17.72 14.57
CA SER A 173 -2.26 18.24 15.63
C SER A 173 -2.93 19.54 15.21
N SER A 174 -2.22 20.42 14.48
CA SER A 174 -2.74 21.67 13.91
C SER A 174 -3.83 21.48 12.86
N SER A 175 -3.91 20.29 12.25
CA SER A 175 -4.96 19.92 11.30
C SER A 175 -6.03 19.01 11.91
N GLY A 176 -6.08 18.91 13.26
CA GLY A 176 -7.00 18.06 13.98
C GLY A 176 -6.55 16.60 14.13
N GLY A 177 -5.35 16.28 13.66
CA GLY A 177 -4.72 14.97 13.77
C GLY A 177 -3.92 14.77 15.08
N ILE A 178 -3.00 13.84 15.06
CA ILE A 178 -2.04 13.51 16.13
C ILE A 178 -0.65 13.59 15.53
N ASP A 179 0.26 14.37 16.12
CA ASP A 179 1.65 14.46 15.68
C ASP A 179 2.38 13.12 15.91
N ALA A 180 3.35 12.83 15.08
CA ALA A 180 4.17 11.62 15.23
C ALA A 180 4.95 11.62 16.54
N THR A 181 4.98 10.51 17.24
CA THR A 181 5.85 10.29 18.38
C THR A 181 7.22 9.87 17.90
N SER A 182 8.26 10.71 18.08
CA SER A 182 9.67 10.41 17.73
C SER A 182 9.83 9.51 16.49
N PRO A 183 9.53 9.99 15.30
CA PRO A 183 9.42 9.14 14.10
C PRO A 183 10.74 8.47 13.71
N SER A 184 11.88 8.94 14.23
CA SER A 184 13.17 8.26 14.07
C SER A 184 13.30 6.99 14.93
N ASN A 185 12.50 6.86 16.01
CA ASN A 185 12.64 5.80 17.01
C ASN A 185 11.41 4.88 17.09
N TYR A 186 10.27 5.30 16.54
CA TYR A 186 9.01 4.56 16.57
C TYR A 186 8.38 4.48 15.20
N LEU A 187 7.86 3.32 14.84
CA LEU A 187 6.88 3.22 13.78
C LEU A 187 5.56 3.81 14.28
N ASN A 188 5.14 4.94 13.72
CA ASN A 188 3.85 5.53 13.99
C ASN A 188 2.80 4.95 13.03
N ILE A 189 1.71 4.42 13.56
CA ILE A 189 0.56 3.95 12.78
C ILE A 189 -0.66 4.81 13.15
N TRP A 190 -1.19 5.57 12.20
CA TRP A 190 -2.45 6.28 12.37
C TRP A 190 -3.61 5.40 11.93
N VAL A 191 -4.56 5.19 12.83
CA VAL A 191 -5.83 4.52 12.54
C VAL A 191 -6.90 5.59 12.49
N VAL A 192 -7.52 5.75 11.33
CA VAL A 192 -8.45 6.84 11.05
C VAL A 192 -9.79 6.30 10.54
N GLY A 193 -10.83 7.11 10.60
CA GLY A 193 -12.15 6.73 10.08
C GLY A 193 -12.16 6.49 8.56
N ASN A 194 -13.08 7.13 7.87
CA ASN A 194 -13.26 6.96 6.43
C ASN A 194 -12.13 7.57 5.60
N MET A 195 -11.56 6.79 4.68
CA MET A 195 -10.56 7.22 3.69
C MET A 195 -11.05 7.00 2.23
N GLY A 196 -12.36 6.89 2.02
CA GLY A 196 -12.93 6.55 0.71
C GLY A 196 -12.58 5.12 0.32
N GLN A 197 -11.99 4.94 -0.85
CA GLN A 197 -11.58 3.63 -1.36
C GLN A 197 -10.16 3.23 -0.96
N ILE A 198 -9.43 4.10 -0.25
CA ILE A 198 -8.07 3.83 0.20
C ILE A 198 -8.12 3.05 1.51
N LEU A 199 -7.49 1.88 1.57
CA LEU A 199 -7.40 1.06 2.77
C LEU A 199 -6.28 1.55 3.69
N GLY A 200 -5.19 2.02 3.10
CA GLY A 200 -4.04 2.55 3.81
C GLY A 200 -3.01 3.18 2.89
N TYR A 201 -1.98 3.74 3.50
CA TYR A 201 -0.75 4.17 2.84
C TYR A 201 0.39 4.32 3.83
N ALA A 202 1.62 4.27 3.33
CA ALA A 202 2.84 4.43 4.10
C ALA A 202 3.78 5.47 3.47
N THR A 203 4.65 6.04 4.28
CA THR A 203 5.85 6.73 3.78
C THR A 203 6.97 5.73 3.54
N PHE A 204 7.74 5.95 2.47
CA PHE A 204 8.93 5.17 2.18
C PHE A 204 10.14 5.65 3.00
N PRO A 205 11.25 4.85 3.08
CA PRO A 205 12.37 5.15 3.96
C PRO A 205 13.15 6.43 3.65
N GLU A 206 13.05 7.02 2.45
CA GLU A 206 13.61 8.35 2.17
C GLU A 206 12.96 9.45 3.00
N SER A 207 11.77 9.21 3.55
CA SER A 207 11.08 10.09 4.49
C SER A 207 11.35 9.77 5.95
N SER A 208 12.32 8.90 6.25
CA SER A 208 12.64 8.48 7.62
C SER A 208 12.89 9.67 8.55
N GLY A 209 12.22 9.65 9.70
CA GLY A 209 12.35 10.67 10.73
C GLY A 209 11.65 12.00 10.43
N LEU A 210 10.99 12.16 9.27
CA LEU A 210 10.19 13.34 9.00
C LEU A 210 8.89 13.33 9.83
N TRP A 211 8.30 14.51 10.04
CA TRP A 211 7.07 14.68 10.83
C TRP A 211 5.90 13.81 10.39
N ASN A 212 5.85 13.41 9.12
CA ASN A 212 4.80 12.58 8.54
C ASN A 212 5.20 11.11 8.36
N ASP A 213 6.36 10.71 8.88
CA ASP A 213 6.87 9.35 8.70
C ASP A 213 6.02 8.32 9.45
N GLY A 214 5.56 7.30 8.74
CA GLY A 214 4.77 6.19 9.27
C GLY A 214 3.66 5.71 8.35
N VAL A 215 2.70 4.99 8.91
CA VAL A 215 1.64 4.26 8.21
C VAL A 215 0.27 4.82 8.60
N VAL A 216 -0.65 4.95 7.65
CA VAL A 216 -2.05 5.29 7.87
C VAL A 216 -2.94 4.15 7.41
N ILE A 217 -3.90 3.74 8.22
CA ILE A 217 -4.84 2.65 7.90
C ILE A 217 -6.25 3.10 8.29
N ALA A 218 -7.22 2.83 7.42
CA ALA A 218 -8.62 3.02 7.74
C ALA A 218 -9.06 2.03 8.82
N ALA A 219 -9.78 2.51 9.84
CA ALA A 219 -10.22 1.71 10.99
C ALA A 219 -11.00 0.45 10.58
N SER A 220 -11.73 0.51 9.46
CA SER A 220 -12.45 -0.65 8.92
C SER A 220 -11.54 -1.80 8.50
N TYR A 221 -10.24 -1.59 8.29
CA TYR A 221 -9.29 -2.59 7.76
C TYR A 221 -8.10 -2.83 8.68
N PHE A 222 -8.17 -2.36 9.93
CA PHE A 222 -7.12 -2.54 10.92
C PHE A 222 -7.46 -3.68 11.88
N GLY A 223 -6.58 -4.64 12.10
CA GLY A 223 -6.81 -5.82 12.93
C GLY A 223 -7.70 -6.87 12.27
N LYS A 224 -8.32 -7.72 13.07
CA LYS A 224 -9.19 -8.81 12.62
C LYS A 224 -10.61 -8.64 13.12
N THR A 225 -10.81 -8.64 14.43
CA THR A 225 -12.14 -8.56 15.06
C THR A 225 -12.79 -7.22 14.75
N GLY A 226 -13.94 -7.25 14.07
CA GLY A 226 -14.67 -6.06 13.63
C GLY A 226 -14.05 -5.36 12.41
N ALA A 227 -13.08 -5.95 11.74
CA ALA A 227 -12.62 -5.48 10.43
C ALA A 227 -13.58 -5.93 9.33
N SER A 228 -13.64 -5.17 8.25
CA SER A 228 -14.57 -5.39 7.13
C SER A 228 -13.98 -6.33 6.08
N ALA A 229 -14.73 -7.38 5.73
CA ALA A 229 -14.37 -8.24 4.61
C ALA A 229 -14.38 -7.45 3.28
N PRO A 230 -13.53 -7.83 2.31
CA PRO A 230 -12.62 -8.97 2.31
C PRO A 230 -11.22 -8.67 2.93
N PHE A 231 -11.01 -7.49 3.54
CA PHE A 231 -9.74 -7.03 4.11
C PHE A 231 -9.74 -7.10 5.64
N ASN A 232 -10.09 -8.26 6.18
CA ASN A 232 -10.38 -8.47 7.60
C ASN A 232 -9.42 -9.44 8.32
N LYS A 233 -8.24 -9.70 7.74
CA LYS A 233 -7.18 -10.49 8.40
C LYS A 233 -5.99 -9.66 8.86
N GLY A 234 -6.08 -8.32 8.77
CA GLY A 234 -5.04 -7.37 9.17
C GLY A 234 -3.91 -7.21 8.16
N ARG A 235 -4.10 -7.71 6.92
CA ARG A 235 -3.07 -7.70 5.88
C ARG A 235 -2.90 -6.34 5.19
N THR A 236 -3.83 -5.42 5.37
CA THR A 236 -3.60 -4.02 5.01
C THR A 236 -2.38 -3.46 5.74
N ALA A 237 -2.27 -3.67 7.06
CA ALA A 237 -1.09 -3.23 7.81
C ALA A 237 0.19 -3.94 7.37
N THR A 238 0.13 -5.25 7.08
CA THR A 238 1.28 -6.01 6.57
C THR A 238 1.78 -5.43 5.25
N HIS A 239 0.88 -5.10 4.33
CA HIS A 239 1.18 -4.44 3.06
C HIS A 239 1.82 -3.07 3.24
N GLU A 240 1.19 -2.19 4.02
CA GLU A 240 1.69 -0.82 4.21
C GLU A 240 3.04 -0.78 4.96
N VAL A 241 3.24 -1.67 5.93
CA VAL A 241 4.55 -1.82 6.59
C VAL A 241 5.61 -2.35 5.61
N GLY A 242 5.22 -3.13 4.60
CA GLY A 242 6.11 -3.50 3.49
C GLY A 242 6.67 -2.26 2.78
N HIS A 243 5.83 -1.29 2.42
CA HIS A 243 6.26 -0.01 1.85
C HIS A 243 7.13 0.80 2.81
N TYR A 244 6.72 0.86 4.08
CA TYR A 244 7.52 1.51 5.13
C TYR A 244 8.93 0.91 5.25
N LEU A 245 9.10 -0.37 4.91
CA LEU A 245 10.38 -1.09 4.86
C LEU A 245 10.96 -1.22 3.43
N ASN A 246 10.62 -0.33 2.51
CA ASN A 246 11.18 -0.19 1.17
C ASN A 246 10.73 -1.25 0.14
N LEU A 247 9.63 -1.91 0.34
CA LEU A 247 9.04 -2.74 -0.71
C LEU A 247 8.16 -1.91 -1.64
N ARG A 248 8.22 -2.19 -2.93
CA ARG A 248 7.27 -1.70 -3.94
C ARG A 248 6.16 -2.72 -4.14
N HIS A 249 5.09 -2.31 -4.83
CA HIS A 249 4.15 -3.28 -5.34
C HIS A 249 4.86 -4.28 -6.26
N ILE A 250 4.45 -5.53 -6.20
CA ILE A 250 5.13 -6.62 -6.91
C ILE A 250 5.12 -6.44 -8.44
N TRP A 251 4.19 -5.67 -9.00
CA TRP A 251 4.17 -5.32 -10.43
C TRP A 251 5.00 -4.08 -10.78
N GLY A 252 5.68 -3.45 -9.80
CA GLY A 252 6.56 -2.29 -9.98
C GLY A 252 5.83 -1.02 -10.47
N ASP A 253 4.51 -0.90 -10.18
CA ASP A 253 3.65 0.26 -10.48
C ASP A 253 3.60 0.67 -11.96
N ALA A 254 3.82 -0.31 -12.84
CA ALA A 254 3.71 -0.18 -14.29
C ALA A 254 3.38 -1.53 -14.92
N ASN A 255 2.91 -1.52 -16.17
CA ASN A 255 2.76 -2.76 -16.92
C ASN A 255 4.14 -3.41 -17.11
N CYS A 256 4.30 -4.61 -16.56
CA CYS A 256 5.58 -5.32 -16.51
C CYS A 256 6.71 -4.47 -15.87
N GLY A 257 6.37 -3.74 -14.82
CA GLY A 257 7.30 -2.89 -14.10
C GLY A 257 8.35 -3.68 -13.30
N ASN A 258 9.21 -2.96 -12.61
CA ASN A 258 10.29 -3.51 -11.79
C ASN A 258 10.11 -3.09 -10.33
N ASP A 259 9.88 -4.04 -9.45
CA ASP A 259 9.77 -3.85 -8.01
C ASP A 259 11.13 -3.81 -7.29
N LEU A 260 12.22 -3.93 -8.04
CA LEU A 260 13.61 -3.97 -7.55
C LEU A 260 13.93 -5.20 -6.68
N VAL A 261 13.22 -6.30 -6.92
CA VAL A 261 13.42 -7.60 -6.26
C VAL A 261 13.57 -8.69 -7.33
N SER A 262 14.66 -9.43 -7.29
CA SER A 262 15.02 -10.35 -8.39
C SER A 262 14.31 -11.69 -8.38
N ASP A 263 13.71 -12.09 -7.25
CA ASP A 263 13.00 -13.36 -7.06
C ASP A 263 11.48 -13.24 -7.10
N THR A 264 10.96 -12.05 -7.39
CA THR A 264 9.56 -11.81 -7.70
C THR A 264 9.34 -11.88 -9.21
N PRO A 265 8.35 -12.63 -9.72
CA PRO A 265 8.05 -12.66 -11.15
C PRO A 265 7.54 -11.29 -11.61
N THR A 266 8.08 -10.78 -12.72
CA THR A 266 7.51 -9.60 -13.37
C THR A 266 6.07 -9.86 -13.77
N GLN A 267 5.15 -8.94 -13.42
CA GLN A 267 3.74 -9.08 -13.74
C GLN A 267 3.13 -7.81 -14.35
N THR A 268 2.02 -7.97 -15.07
CA THR A 268 1.41 -6.92 -15.90
C THR A 268 0.70 -5.84 -15.07
N GLY A 269 0.34 -6.14 -13.81
CA GLY A 269 -0.40 -5.24 -12.94
C GLY A 269 -0.84 -5.95 -11.67
N PRO A 270 -1.67 -5.26 -10.85
CA PRO A 270 -2.22 -5.83 -9.62
C PRO A 270 -3.22 -6.95 -9.91
N ASN A 271 -3.31 -7.91 -8.99
CA ASN A 271 -4.37 -8.90 -8.95
C ASN A 271 -5.38 -8.54 -7.86
N TYR A 272 -6.63 -8.94 -8.02
CA TYR A 272 -7.72 -8.62 -7.10
C TYR A 272 -8.52 -9.87 -6.73
N GLY A 273 -9.30 -9.78 -5.65
CA GLY A 273 -10.11 -10.88 -5.17
C GLY A 273 -9.29 -12.05 -4.63
N THR A 274 -9.73 -13.26 -4.91
CA THR A 274 -9.07 -14.51 -4.48
C THR A 274 -8.73 -15.38 -5.67
N PRO A 275 -7.69 -15.04 -6.46
CA PRO A 275 -7.32 -15.83 -7.64
C PRO A 275 -6.94 -17.26 -7.28
N SER A 276 -7.16 -18.18 -8.21
CA SER A 276 -6.70 -19.55 -8.09
C SER A 276 -5.34 -19.73 -8.76
N TYR A 277 -4.47 -20.49 -8.11
CA TYR A 277 -3.19 -20.88 -8.72
C TYR A 277 -3.38 -22.14 -9.60
N PRO A 278 -2.71 -22.28 -10.76
CA PRO A 278 -1.79 -21.31 -11.35
C PRO A 278 -2.48 -20.15 -12.09
N LEU A 279 -1.94 -18.95 -11.92
CA LEU A 279 -2.30 -17.78 -12.70
C LEU A 279 -1.08 -17.33 -13.50
N TYR A 280 -1.28 -16.96 -14.77
CA TYR A 280 -0.19 -16.58 -15.67
C TYR A 280 -0.39 -15.20 -16.25
N ASN A 281 0.71 -14.51 -16.52
CA ASN A 281 0.75 -13.33 -17.36
C ASN A 281 1.94 -13.38 -18.34
N THR A 282 2.00 -12.43 -19.27
CA THR A 282 3.07 -12.36 -20.26
C THR A 282 3.73 -11.01 -20.22
N CYS A 283 5.02 -10.98 -19.89
CA CYS A 283 5.87 -9.80 -19.93
C CYS A 283 7.06 -10.02 -20.85
N GLY A 284 7.26 -9.08 -21.79
CA GLY A 284 8.35 -9.19 -22.76
C GLY A 284 8.28 -10.47 -23.63
N GLY A 285 7.07 -10.94 -23.98
CA GLY A 285 6.85 -12.16 -24.73
C GLY A 285 7.06 -13.46 -23.94
N VAL A 286 7.39 -13.39 -22.65
CA VAL A 286 7.62 -14.56 -21.79
C VAL A 286 6.44 -14.73 -20.83
N GLN A 287 5.76 -15.88 -20.91
CA GLN A 287 4.73 -16.27 -19.96
C GLN A 287 5.37 -16.65 -18.61
N ARG A 288 4.83 -16.11 -17.52
CA ARG A 288 5.28 -16.39 -16.16
C ARG A 288 4.10 -16.66 -15.24
N SER A 289 4.35 -17.50 -14.25
CA SER A 289 3.40 -17.71 -13.14
C SER A 289 3.37 -16.45 -12.24
N VAL A 290 2.19 -15.97 -11.92
CA VAL A 290 1.97 -14.78 -11.09
C VAL A 290 2.06 -15.16 -9.62
N MET A 291 2.80 -14.36 -8.84
CA MET A 291 2.93 -14.53 -7.38
C MET A 291 1.86 -13.66 -6.67
N PHE A 292 0.58 -13.81 -7.05
CA PHE A 292 -0.53 -13.00 -6.51
C PHE A 292 -0.67 -13.10 -4.98
N MET A 293 -0.19 -14.20 -4.37
CA MET A 293 -0.24 -14.39 -2.92
C MET A 293 0.81 -13.60 -2.13
N ASN A 294 1.59 -12.77 -2.80
CA ASN A 294 2.56 -11.88 -2.16
C ASN A 294 1.83 -10.75 -1.41
N TYR A 295 2.31 -10.39 -0.22
CA TYR A 295 1.73 -9.29 0.56
C TYR A 295 1.77 -7.94 -0.15
N MET A 296 2.61 -7.78 -1.18
CA MET A 296 2.72 -6.54 -1.98
C MET A 296 1.86 -6.56 -3.25
N ASP A 297 0.92 -7.51 -3.39
CA ASP A 297 -0.15 -7.50 -4.41
C ASP A 297 -1.45 -6.91 -3.83
N TYR A 298 -2.51 -6.82 -4.63
CA TYR A 298 -3.81 -6.22 -4.28
C TYR A 298 -4.95 -7.23 -4.09
N VAL A 299 -4.61 -8.51 -3.94
CA VAL A 299 -5.61 -9.55 -3.64
C VAL A 299 -6.24 -9.35 -2.26
N ASP A 300 -7.36 -10.02 -2.02
CA ASP A 300 -8.01 -10.06 -0.72
C ASP A 300 -7.08 -10.62 0.36
N ASP A 301 -7.30 -10.24 1.63
CA ASP A 301 -6.49 -10.73 2.75
C ASP A 301 -6.41 -12.26 2.82
N ALA A 302 -7.44 -12.96 2.32
CA ALA A 302 -7.48 -14.42 2.32
C ALA A 302 -6.53 -15.05 1.29
N ALA A 303 -6.08 -14.28 0.30
CA ALA A 303 -5.25 -14.78 -0.80
C ALA A 303 -3.79 -14.32 -0.74
N MET A 304 -3.41 -13.48 0.25
CA MET A 304 -2.01 -13.05 0.43
C MET A 304 -1.41 -13.65 1.71
N PHE A 305 -0.26 -14.29 1.60
CA PHE A 305 0.32 -15.02 2.73
C PHE A 305 1.85 -15.21 2.65
N MET A 306 2.58 -14.45 1.83
CA MET A 306 4.04 -14.53 1.77
C MET A 306 4.74 -13.23 1.35
N PHE A 307 5.96 -13.08 1.84
CA PHE A 307 7.03 -12.29 1.21
C PHE A 307 8.03 -13.22 0.54
N SER A 308 8.82 -12.71 -0.43
CA SER A 308 9.94 -13.43 -1.02
C SER A 308 11.24 -13.22 -0.23
N ALA A 309 12.24 -14.07 -0.47
CA ALA A 309 13.56 -13.95 0.15
C ALA A 309 14.29 -12.66 -0.28
N GLY A 310 14.10 -12.21 -1.52
CA GLY A 310 14.63 -10.93 -1.99
C GLY A 310 13.95 -9.75 -1.29
N GLN A 311 12.63 -9.80 -1.10
CA GLN A 311 11.90 -8.80 -0.32
C GLN A 311 12.38 -8.72 1.13
N LYS A 312 12.60 -9.89 1.78
CA LYS A 312 13.24 -9.94 3.11
C LYS A 312 14.56 -9.19 3.14
N THR A 313 15.45 -9.48 2.21
CA THR A 313 16.78 -8.85 2.15
C THR A 313 16.66 -7.34 1.97
N ARG A 314 15.73 -6.88 1.12
CA ARG A 314 15.47 -5.46 0.90
C ARG A 314 14.96 -4.77 2.16
N MET A 315 14.02 -5.38 2.90
CA MET A 315 13.53 -4.88 4.18
C MET A 315 14.64 -4.82 5.25
N GLN A 316 15.48 -5.84 5.32
CA GLN A 316 16.59 -5.89 6.27
C GLN A 316 17.62 -4.77 6.03
N SER A 317 17.89 -4.37 4.79
CA SER A 317 18.78 -3.27 4.48
C SER A 317 18.34 -1.95 5.12
N VAL A 318 17.03 -1.75 5.26
CA VAL A 318 16.44 -0.52 5.81
C VAL A 318 16.66 -0.41 7.32
N VAL A 319 16.53 -1.54 8.03
CA VAL A 319 16.67 -1.60 9.51
C VAL A 319 18.05 -2.04 9.97
N ALA A 320 18.99 -2.31 9.07
CA ALA A 320 20.38 -2.56 9.41
C ALA A 320 21.01 -1.35 10.12
N SER A 321 22.13 -1.55 10.81
CA SER A 321 22.82 -0.47 11.55
C SER A 321 23.19 0.74 10.68
N SER A 322 23.42 0.53 9.39
CA SER A 322 23.67 1.58 8.39
C SER A 322 22.42 1.96 7.57
N GLY A 323 21.28 1.34 7.86
CA GLY A 323 20.04 1.53 7.12
C GLY A 323 19.34 2.85 7.44
N ALA A 324 18.43 3.27 6.55
CA ALA A 324 17.71 4.53 6.69
C ALA A 324 16.81 4.59 7.95
N ARG A 325 16.41 3.43 8.50
CA ARG A 325 15.57 3.30 9.70
C ARG A 325 16.31 2.60 10.86
N SER A 326 17.63 2.72 10.91
CA SER A 326 18.45 2.12 11.97
C SER A 326 18.05 2.56 13.38
N GLY A 327 17.47 3.75 13.55
CA GLY A 327 16.98 4.26 14.84
C GLY A 327 15.75 3.54 15.40
N LEU A 328 15.06 2.72 14.60
CA LEU A 328 13.90 1.92 15.06
C LEU A 328 14.31 0.68 15.88
N ARG A 329 15.59 0.33 15.90
CA ARG A 329 16.05 -0.86 16.60
C ARG A 329 16.00 -0.63 18.11
N LEU A 330 15.28 -1.50 18.84
CA LEU A 330 15.49 -1.67 20.26
C LEU A 330 16.68 -2.63 20.45
N TYR A 331 17.67 -2.17 21.20
CA TYR A 331 18.86 -2.96 21.56
C TYR A 331 18.53 -3.91 22.70
#